data_81c75764a0a2ee6e83d23f03f37cd9fb
#
_entry.id   81c75764a0a2ee6e83d23f03f37cd9fb
#
_cell.length_a   1.000
_cell.length_b   1.000
_cell.length_c   1.000
_cell.angle_alpha   90.00
_cell.angle_beta   90.00
_cell.angle_gamma   90.00
#
_symmetry.space_group_name_H-M   'P 1'
#
loop_
_entity.id
_entity.type
_entity.pdbx_description
1 polymer ?
#
loop_
_entity_poly.entity_id
_entity_poly.type
_entity_poly.pdbx_seq_one_letter_code
_entity_poly.pdbx_strand_id
1 'polypeptide(L)'
;MKKIVVLALATIPLVAAPLAQPPNRSSKLAVYAAVGEELIAFGVDVDHATLTRQSSVTLPGFVQEAWASPSAPFLYVAWSNGGSSYTGSGVTPVGDKHGVTAFRVDPSGALQVHGAPASLRSRPIHITGDVPGRHLLVAYNDPSGVSVHTIDADGSVGAEVPQPGGLDVGVYAHQVRVLPSNRAVVLVTRGNQPTASAKEDPGAVKVFRYDASTLTNRASIAPGKGFGFRSRHLDFHPTRPWVFLTLESQNTLGVFRRDDDSLGELPLFSRSTLPGAGGVIAGQTASTVHVHPNGRFVYVGNRAGGTTDFNGTPVFGGGTNNIAVFRINQETGEPSLIQNIETRGFTPRTFAIDPSGRMLVVGNQNTMAVRDGTTVKTVPPNVSVFRIRADGELDYMNSYDVAVGRKPLWWVGLVALP
;
A
#
# COMPACT_ATOMS: atom_id res chain seq x y z
N MET A 1 -32.03 -52.08 46.60
CA MET A 1 -32.61 -51.07 45.73
C MET A 1 -31.57 -50.00 45.50
N LYS A 2 -30.89 -50.00 44.34
CA LYS A 2 -29.88 -48.98 43.96
C LYS A 2 -30.62 -47.89 43.16
N LYS A 3 -30.56 -46.65 43.65
CA LYS A 3 -31.09 -45.48 42.97
C LYS A 3 -30.07 -45.01 41.92
N ILE A 4 -30.48 -45.05 40.65
CA ILE A 4 -29.70 -44.45 39.53
C ILE A 4 -30.11 -42.98 39.43
N VAL A 5 -29.12 -42.09 39.62
CA VAL A 5 -29.29 -40.65 39.33
C VAL A 5 -28.86 -40.40 37.88
N VAL A 6 -29.80 -40.01 37.05
CA VAL A 6 -29.53 -39.59 35.68
C VAL A 6 -29.26 -38.07 35.70
N LEU A 7 -28.03 -37.69 35.36
CA LEU A 7 -27.64 -36.28 35.18
C LEU A 7 -27.98 -35.91 33.75
N ALA A 8 -28.92 -35.01 33.55
CA ALA A 8 -29.22 -34.45 32.24
C ALA A 8 -28.25 -33.27 31.96
N LEU A 9 -27.39 -33.44 30.98
CA LEU A 9 -26.59 -32.32 30.43
C LEU A 9 -27.48 -31.43 29.54
N ALA A 10 -27.75 -30.24 29.98
CA ALA A 10 -28.39 -29.21 29.15
C ALA A 10 -27.31 -28.59 28.23
N THR A 11 -27.42 -28.84 26.93
CA THR A 11 -26.65 -28.15 25.89
C THR A 11 -27.29 -26.77 25.63
N ILE A 12 -26.59 -25.71 26.01
CA ILE A 12 -26.98 -24.34 25.66
C ILE A 12 -26.49 -24.08 24.22
N PRO A 13 -27.37 -23.76 23.27
CA PRO A 13 -26.94 -23.38 21.93
C PRO A 13 -26.23 -22.00 22.00
N LEU A 14 -24.98 -21.96 21.55
CA LEU A 14 -24.23 -20.73 21.34
C LEU A 14 -24.84 -20.00 20.14
N VAL A 15 -25.72 -19.03 20.38
CA VAL A 15 -26.24 -18.16 19.34
C VAL A 15 -25.10 -17.20 18.97
N ALA A 16 -24.48 -17.44 17.83
CA ALA A 16 -23.52 -16.48 17.24
C ALA A 16 -24.29 -15.19 16.91
N ALA A 17 -23.93 -14.11 17.57
CA ALA A 17 -24.43 -12.78 17.24
C ALA A 17 -24.05 -12.45 15.79
N PRO A 18 -24.99 -11.93 14.97
CA PRO A 18 -24.66 -11.51 13.61
C PRO A 18 -23.63 -10.37 13.69
N LEU A 19 -22.50 -10.54 12.99
CA LEU A 19 -21.53 -9.47 12.76
C LEU A 19 -22.30 -8.31 12.15
N ALA A 20 -22.26 -7.14 12.81
CA ALA A 20 -22.87 -5.93 12.33
C ALA A 20 -22.35 -5.65 10.92
N GLN A 21 -23.23 -5.66 9.92
CA GLN A 21 -22.90 -5.12 8.61
C GLN A 21 -22.51 -3.65 8.79
N PRO A 22 -21.43 -3.19 8.16
CA PRO A 22 -21.12 -1.77 8.18
C PRO A 22 -22.31 -1.00 7.61
N PRO A 23 -22.65 0.17 8.17
CA PRO A 23 -23.80 0.94 7.74
C PRO A 23 -23.66 1.27 6.25
N ASN A 24 -24.69 0.90 5.48
CA ASN A 24 -24.85 1.25 4.07
C ASN A 24 -25.23 2.76 3.96
N ARG A 25 -24.35 3.64 4.43
CA ARG A 25 -24.35 5.05 4.06
C ARG A 25 -23.36 5.17 2.93
N SER A 26 -23.79 5.74 1.81
CA SER A 26 -22.87 6.27 0.79
C SER A 26 -22.09 7.41 1.46
N SER A 27 -21.06 7.05 2.23
CA SER A 27 -20.15 8.05 2.78
C SER A 27 -19.53 8.78 1.60
N LYS A 28 -19.59 10.09 1.63
CA LYS A 28 -18.85 10.92 0.67
C LYS A 28 -17.37 10.48 0.74
N LEU A 29 -16.72 10.47 -0.39
CA LEU A 29 -15.31 10.07 -0.49
C LEU A 29 -14.48 11.20 -1.09
N ALA A 30 -13.22 11.26 -0.72
CA ALA A 30 -12.21 12.03 -1.43
C ALA A 30 -11.09 11.12 -1.91
N VAL A 31 -10.54 11.42 -3.09
CA VAL A 31 -9.24 10.91 -3.55
C VAL A 31 -8.20 11.98 -3.28
N TYR A 32 -7.10 11.58 -2.66
CA TYR A 32 -5.92 12.44 -2.55
C TYR A 32 -4.81 11.90 -3.42
N ALA A 33 -4.21 12.78 -4.23
CA ALA A 33 -3.09 12.48 -5.12
C ALA A 33 -1.88 13.33 -4.73
N ALA A 34 -0.76 12.68 -4.43
CA ALA A 34 0.49 13.32 -4.01
C ALA A 34 1.43 13.53 -5.19
N VAL A 35 1.67 14.77 -5.58
CA VAL A 35 2.55 15.17 -6.68
C VAL A 35 3.66 16.08 -6.14
N GLY A 36 4.83 15.50 -5.90
CA GLY A 36 5.87 16.21 -5.19
C GLY A 36 5.43 16.56 -3.77
N GLU A 37 5.49 17.84 -3.41
CA GLU A 37 5.02 18.40 -2.14
C GLU A 37 3.52 18.75 -2.14
N GLU A 38 2.85 18.68 -3.28
CA GLU A 38 1.42 18.96 -3.40
C GLU A 38 0.59 17.70 -3.08
N LEU A 39 -0.41 17.87 -2.24
CA LEU A 39 -1.47 16.88 -2.01
C LEU A 39 -2.80 17.43 -2.55
N ILE A 40 -3.21 16.89 -3.68
CA ILE A 40 -4.39 17.34 -4.43
C ILE A 40 -5.60 16.53 -4.00
N ALA A 41 -6.70 17.20 -3.66
CA ALA A 41 -7.96 16.59 -3.31
C ALA A 41 -8.94 16.58 -4.48
N PHE A 42 -9.60 15.44 -4.67
CA PHE A 42 -10.69 15.25 -5.63
C PHE A 42 -11.94 14.75 -4.89
N GLY A 43 -13.08 15.33 -5.19
CA GLY A 43 -14.38 14.76 -4.87
C GLY A 43 -14.65 13.55 -5.75
N VAL A 44 -15.33 12.55 -5.18
CA VAL A 44 -15.57 11.25 -5.83
C VAL A 44 -17.04 11.02 -6.06
N ASP A 45 -17.41 10.67 -7.28
CA ASP A 45 -18.69 10.07 -7.62
C ASP A 45 -18.48 8.60 -7.96
N VAL A 46 -18.78 7.71 -6.99
CA VAL A 46 -18.61 6.26 -7.17
C VAL A 46 -19.58 5.70 -8.19
N ASP A 47 -20.81 6.24 -8.29
CA ASP A 47 -21.84 5.73 -9.19
C ASP A 47 -21.48 5.97 -10.66
N HIS A 48 -20.88 7.12 -10.96
CA HIS A 48 -20.40 7.46 -12.31
C HIS A 48 -18.91 7.13 -12.51
N ALA A 49 -18.20 6.73 -11.45
CA ALA A 49 -16.74 6.50 -11.41
C ALA A 49 -15.97 7.72 -11.96
N THR A 50 -16.28 8.90 -11.42
CA THR A 50 -15.64 10.17 -11.82
C THR A 50 -15.01 10.89 -10.64
N LEU A 51 -14.01 11.73 -10.96
CA LEU A 51 -13.32 12.61 -10.01
C LEU A 51 -13.54 14.06 -10.41
N THR A 52 -13.66 14.95 -9.41
CA THR A 52 -13.69 16.39 -9.61
C THR A 52 -12.61 17.03 -8.75
N ARG A 53 -11.62 17.68 -9.35
CA ARG A 53 -10.56 18.39 -8.62
C ARG A 53 -11.18 19.50 -7.76
N GLN A 54 -10.81 19.56 -6.48
CA GLN A 54 -11.39 20.50 -5.52
C GLN A 54 -10.36 21.49 -4.97
N SER A 55 -9.34 20.98 -4.32
CA SER A 55 -8.34 21.78 -3.60
C SER A 55 -6.97 21.11 -3.63
N SER A 56 -5.96 21.82 -3.11
CA SER A 56 -4.67 21.22 -2.80
C SER A 56 -4.07 21.90 -1.57
N VAL A 57 -3.15 21.19 -0.91
CA VAL A 57 -2.31 21.72 0.16
C VAL A 57 -0.85 21.41 -0.15
N THR A 58 0.06 22.31 0.26
CA THR A 58 1.50 22.13 0.09
C THR A 58 2.12 21.70 1.41
N LEU A 59 2.91 20.62 1.38
CA LEU A 59 3.65 20.12 2.53
C LEU A 59 5.11 20.65 2.51
N PRO A 60 5.83 20.59 3.64
CA PRO A 60 7.24 21.05 3.72
C PRO A 60 8.22 20.23 2.87
N GLY A 61 7.79 19.11 2.32
CA GLY A 61 8.56 18.23 1.46
C GLY A 61 7.69 17.28 0.65
N PHE A 62 8.31 16.45 -0.18
CA PHE A 62 7.60 15.49 -1.03
C PHE A 62 6.78 14.50 -0.21
N VAL A 63 5.51 14.39 -0.50
CA VAL A 63 4.61 13.42 0.15
C VAL A 63 5.09 12.00 -0.18
N GLN A 64 5.21 11.18 0.84
CA GLN A 64 5.67 9.80 0.71
C GLN A 64 4.52 8.81 0.79
N GLU A 65 3.64 8.98 1.78
CA GLU A 65 2.49 8.11 2.06
C GLU A 65 1.54 8.85 3.00
N ALA A 66 0.27 8.44 3.06
CA ALA A 66 -0.67 8.95 4.04
C ALA A 66 -1.54 7.84 4.62
N TRP A 67 -1.99 8.04 5.86
CA TRP A 67 -2.92 7.16 6.55
C TRP A 67 -4.09 7.96 7.10
N ALA A 68 -5.32 7.54 6.75
CA ALA A 68 -6.55 8.13 7.28
C ALA A 68 -6.97 7.38 8.54
N SER A 69 -7.32 8.11 9.59
CA SER A 69 -7.89 7.53 10.80
C SER A 69 -9.25 6.89 10.50
N PRO A 70 -9.48 5.63 10.90
CA PRO A 70 -10.78 4.99 10.69
C PRO A 70 -11.87 5.48 11.65
N SER A 71 -11.50 6.19 12.74
CA SER A 71 -12.39 6.58 13.83
C SER A 71 -12.56 8.09 14.00
N ALA A 72 -11.75 8.91 13.32
CA ALA A 72 -11.75 10.35 13.45
C ALA A 72 -11.43 11.04 12.12
N PRO A 73 -11.84 12.29 11.88
CA PRO A 73 -11.65 12.99 10.62
C PRO A 73 -10.23 13.52 10.45
N PHE A 74 -9.23 12.63 10.54
CA PHE A 74 -7.83 13.00 10.40
C PHE A 74 -7.13 12.19 9.30
N LEU A 75 -6.28 12.89 8.55
CA LEU A 75 -5.33 12.32 7.59
C LEU A 75 -3.92 12.66 8.05
N TYR A 76 -3.08 11.65 8.25
CA TYR A 76 -1.69 11.80 8.64
C TYR A 76 -0.81 11.58 7.42
N VAL A 77 -0.03 12.60 7.06
CA VAL A 77 0.74 12.63 5.81
C VAL A 77 2.23 12.66 6.13
N ALA A 78 2.94 11.62 5.75
CA ALA A 78 4.38 11.52 5.86
C ALA A 78 5.05 12.18 4.67
N TRP A 79 6.08 13.01 4.90
CA TRP A 79 6.78 13.77 3.88
C TRP A 79 8.29 13.84 4.13
N SER A 80 9.05 14.17 3.08
CA SER A 80 10.51 14.31 3.13
C SER A 80 11.00 15.28 2.05
N ASN A 81 12.02 16.09 2.36
CA ASN A 81 12.74 16.87 1.34
C ASN A 81 13.83 16.04 0.63
N GLY A 82 14.03 14.78 1.05
CA GLY A 82 14.95 13.85 0.41
C GLY A 82 14.24 12.95 -0.60
N GLY A 83 14.95 12.60 -1.66
CA GLY A 83 14.49 11.60 -2.61
C GLY A 83 14.80 10.18 -2.16
N SER A 84 14.40 9.19 -2.97
CA SER A 84 14.83 7.82 -2.78
C SER A 84 16.30 7.67 -3.14
N SER A 85 17.13 7.15 -2.24
CA SER A 85 18.52 6.77 -2.53
C SER A 85 18.63 5.72 -3.65
N TYR A 86 17.53 5.14 -4.04
CA TYR A 86 17.43 4.07 -5.04
C TYR A 86 16.85 4.54 -6.40
N THR A 87 17.09 5.73 -6.80
CA THR A 87 16.77 6.14 -8.16
C THR A 87 17.89 5.77 -9.10
N GLY A 88 18.14 4.64 -9.57
CA GLY A 88 19.24 4.22 -10.49
C GLY A 88 19.79 5.24 -11.49
N SER A 89 19.47 6.51 -11.33
CA SER A 89 19.82 7.69 -12.14
C SER A 89 20.59 8.77 -11.36
N GLY A 90 21.27 8.42 -10.27
CA GLY A 90 22.10 9.37 -9.55
C GLY A 90 21.64 9.65 -8.12
N VAL A 91 22.54 10.16 -7.33
CA VAL A 91 22.37 10.47 -5.91
C VAL A 91 21.30 11.54 -5.74
N THR A 92 20.09 11.15 -5.43
CA THR A 92 19.11 12.09 -4.90
C THR A 92 19.55 12.38 -3.45
N PRO A 93 19.65 13.62 -3.01
CA PRO A 93 20.02 13.94 -1.63
C PRO A 93 19.10 13.18 -0.66
N VAL A 94 19.68 12.57 0.37
CA VAL A 94 18.91 11.85 1.42
C VAL A 94 17.91 12.79 2.08
N GLY A 95 18.20 14.10 2.03
CA GLY A 95 17.43 15.12 2.71
C GLY A 95 17.78 15.21 4.20
N ASP A 96 17.32 16.26 4.82
CA ASP A 96 17.54 16.57 6.25
C ASP A 96 16.26 16.99 6.98
N LYS A 97 15.15 17.05 6.23
CA LYS A 97 13.84 17.43 6.78
C LYS A 97 12.81 16.36 6.43
N HIS A 98 12.32 15.68 7.46
CA HIS A 98 11.35 14.63 7.35
C HIS A 98 10.29 14.81 8.44
N GLY A 99 9.04 14.51 8.14
CA GLY A 99 8.00 14.67 9.14
C GLY A 99 6.68 13.99 8.79
N VAL A 100 5.76 14.08 9.76
CA VAL A 100 4.35 13.75 9.61
C VAL A 100 3.53 14.99 9.96
N THR A 101 2.63 15.38 9.07
CA THR A 101 1.64 16.44 9.33
C THR A 101 0.28 15.80 9.51
N ALA A 102 -0.42 16.13 10.60
CA ALA A 102 -1.82 15.81 10.76
C ALA A 102 -2.68 16.87 10.05
N PHE A 103 -3.71 16.41 9.36
CA PHE A 103 -4.73 17.26 8.77
C PHE A 103 -6.09 16.86 9.29
N ARG A 104 -6.90 17.84 9.65
CA ARG A 104 -8.34 17.63 9.79
C ARG A 104 -8.96 17.62 8.40
N VAL A 105 -9.74 16.59 8.14
CA VAL A 105 -10.51 16.43 6.88
C VAL A 105 -11.89 16.99 7.11
N ASP A 106 -12.32 17.95 6.31
CA ASP A 106 -13.67 18.49 6.38
C ASP A 106 -14.67 17.69 5.51
N PRO A 107 -15.99 17.93 5.64
CA PRO A 107 -17.01 17.24 4.86
C PRO A 107 -16.94 17.46 3.34
N SER A 108 -16.15 18.43 2.84
CA SER A 108 -15.88 18.63 1.42
C SER A 108 -14.64 17.87 0.95
N GLY A 109 -13.83 17.32 1.87
CA GLY A 109 -12.54 16.72 1.59
C GLY A 109 -11.38 17.73 1.58
N ALA A 110 -11.61 19.00 1.93
CA ALA A 110 -10.52 19.93 2.10
C ALA A 110 -9.73 19.63 3.39
N LEU A 111 -8.42 19.90 3.32
CA LEU A 111 -7.48 19.57 4.39
C LEU A 111 -7.07 20.85 5.13
N GLN A 112 -7.15 20.80 6.45
CA GLN A 112 -6.68 21.85 7.34
C GLN A 112 -5.55 21.29 8.23
N VAL A 113 -4.39 21.95 8.24
CA VAL A 113 -3.28 21.55 9.12
C VAL A 113 -3.75 21.54 10.57
N HIS A 114 -3.44 20.46 11.29
CA HIS A 114 -3.82 20.26 12.66
C HIS A 114 -2.59 19.98 13.53
N GLY A 115 -2.32 20.89 14.48
CA GLY A 115 -1.11 20.82 15.31
C GLY A 115 0.18 21.13 14.55
N ALA A 116 1.30 21.00 15.24
CA ALA A 116 2.63 21.11 14.64
C ALA A 116 3.02 19.78 13.96
N PRO A 117 3.73 19.80 12.82
CA PRO A 117 4.28 18.59 12.24
C PRO A 117 5.28 17.92 13.19
N ALA A 118 5.18 16.60 13.35
CA ALA A 118 6.19 15.82 14.06
C ALA A 118 7.40 15.59 13.17
N SER A 119 8.60 15.86 13.69
CA SER A 119 9.85 15.58 12.99
C SER A 119 10.16 14.09 13.02
N LEU A 120 10.68 13.56 11.90
CA LEU A 120 11.12 12.18 11.77
C LEU A 120 12.65 12.11 11.62
N ARG A 121 13.25 11.00 12.08
CA ARG A 121 14.70 10.80 12.06
C ARG A 121 15.30 10.51 10.68
N SER A 122 14.48 10.06 9.72
CA SER A 122 14.90 9.72 8.37
C SER A 122 13.70 9.83 7.41
N ARG A 123 13.97 9.65 6.12
CA ARG A 123 12.93 9.64 5.09
C ARG A 123 11.93 8.51 5.32
N PRO A 124 10.66 8.82 5.59
CA PRO A 124 9.61 7.80 5.68
C PRO A 124 9.31 7.22 4.30
N ILE A 125 8.89 5.95 4.26
CA ILE A 125 8.43 5.29 3.02
C ILE A 125 6.99 4.81 3.14
N HIS A 126 6.54 4.53 4.34
CA HIS A 126 5.17 4.08 4.61
C HIS A 126 4.74 4.50 6.02
N ILE A 127 3.45 4.80 6.17
CA ILE A 127 2.82 5.12 7.45
C ILE A 127 1.52 4.33 7.61
N THR A 128 1.21 3.90 8.81
CA THR A 128 -0.05 3.28 9.19
C THR A 128 -0.41 3.61 10.63
N GLY A 129 -1.68 3.47 10.99
CA GLY A 129 -2.07 3.52 12.40
C GLY A 129 -2.28 2.13 12.98
N ASP A 130 -2.29 2.05 14.31
CA ASP A 130 -2.76 0.87 15.01
C ASP A 130 -4.31 0.76 14.93
N VAL A 131 -4.86 -0.41 15.27
CA VAL A 131 -6.29 -0.68 15.10
C VAL A 131 -7.18 0.31 15.88
N PRO A 132 -6.86 0.67 17.15
CA PRO A 132 -7.64 1.68 17.87
C PRO A 132 -7.36 3.13 17.44
N GLY A 133 -6.40 3.39 16.54
CA GLY A 133 -6.06 4.74 16.10
C GLY A 133 -5.38 5.60 17.16
N ARG A 134 -4.58 4.99 18.04
CA ARG A 134 -3.86 5.69 19.12
C ARG A 134 -2.38 5.90 18.80
N HIS A 135 -1.84 5.17 17.85
CA HIS A 135 -0.45 5.26 17.46
C HIS A 135 -0.29 5.28 15.95
N LEU A 136 0.69 6.03 15.48
CA LEU A 136 1.21 5.98 14.12
C LEU A 136 2.48 5.16 14.09
N LEU A 137 2.60 4.27 13.11
CA LEU A 137 3.81 3.50 12.85
C LEU A 137 4.38 3.95 11.51
N VAL A 138 5.66 4.29 11.50
CA VAL A 138 6.37 4.81 10.32
C VAL A 138 7.50 3.86 9.95
N ALA A 139 7.56 3.44 8.69
CA ALA A 139 8.68 2.67 8.14
C ALA A 139 9.67 3.59 7.43
N TYR A 140 10.95 3.31 7.60
CA TYR A 140 12.09 3.99 6.94
C TYR A 140 12.85 2.99 6.09
N ASN A 141 13.20 3.35 4.87
CA ASN A 141 13.90 2.40 4.00
C ASN A 141 15.43 2.51 4.06
N ASP A 142 15.97 3.71 4.25
CA ASP A 142 17.40 3.92 4.30
C ASP A 142 17.75 5.08 5.26
N PRO A 143 18.37 4.80 6.42
CA PRO A 143 18.55 3.46 7.00
C PRO A 143 17.21 2.76 7.28
N SER A 144 17.21 1.41 7.18
CA SER A 144 16.03 0.59 7.47
C SER A 144 15.58 0.77 8.91
N GLY A 145 14.25 0.90 9.12
CA GLY A 145 13.76 1.13 10.47
C GLY A 145 12.25 1.20 10.57
N VAL A 146 11.79 1.27 11.82
CA VAL A 146 10.41 1.51 12.20
C VAL A 146 10.37 2.41 13.44
N SER A 147 9.42 3.33 13.52
CA SER A 147 9.10 4.09 14.74
C SER A 147 7.62 4.02 15.05
N VAL A 148 7.29 4.29 16.30
CA VAL A 148 5.92 4.39 16.82
C VAL A 148 5.76 5.78 17.43
N HIS A 149 4.70 6.49 17.07
CA HIS A 149 4.38 7.81 17.63
C HIS A 149 2.98 7.76 18.24
N THR A 150 2.76 8.49 19.32
CA THR A 150 1.40 8.64 19.86
C THR A 150 0.54 9.49 18.92
N ILE A 151 -0.76 9.23 18.93
CA ILE A 151 -1.76 10.18 18.46
C ILE A 151 -2.39 10.77 19.72
N ASP A 152 -2.25 12.07 19.89
CA ASP A 152 -2.75 12.77 21.05
C ASP A 152 -4.29 12.83 21.06
N ALA A 153 -4.88 13.14 22.19
CA ALA A 153 -6.34 13.10 22.35
C ALA A 153 -7.10 14.07 21.42
N ASP A 154 -6.43 15.15 20.97
CA ASP A 154 -6.97 16.10 19.99
C ASP A 154 -6.77 15.66 18.53
N GLY A 155 -6.02 14.58 18.28
CA GLY A 155 -5.69 14.06 16.95
C GLY A 155 -4.36 14.58 16.37
N SER A 156 -3.60 15.39 17.11
CA SER A 156 -2.25 15.79 16.69
C SER A 156 -1.26 14.63 16.80
N VAL A 157 -0.15 14.71 16.06
CA VAL A 157 0.93 13.73 16.16
C VAL A 157 1.77 14.02 17.39
N GLY A 158 1.77 13.09 18.34
CA GLY A 158 2.51 13.19 19.58
C GLY A 158 3.97 12.68 19.46
N ALA A 159 4.58 12.43 20.61
CA ALA A 159 5.98 12.05 20.72
C ALA A 159 6.26 10.65 20.12
N GLU A 160 7.50 10.45 19.65
CA GLU A 160 8.01 9.11 19.34
C GLU A 160 8.12 8.30 20.65
N VAL A 161 7.55 7.10 20.64
CA VAL A 161 7.62 6.16 21.76
C VAL A 161 8.98 5.44 21.69
N PRO A 162 9.82 5.55 22.73
CA PRO A 162 11.09 4.82 22.78
C PRO A 162 10.87 3.33 22.62
N GLN A 163 11.63 2.70 21.74
CA GLN A 163 11.57 1.25 21.50
C GLN A 163 12.76 0.55 22.15
N PRO A 164 12.62 -0.73 22.55
CA PRO A 164 13.74 -1.54 23.00
C PRO A 164 14.84 -1.59 21.94
N GLY A 165 16.09 -1.62 22.36
CA GLY A 165 17.23 -1.82 21.47
C GLY A 165 17.19 -3.20 20.79
N GLY A 166 17.84 -3.31 19.62
CA GLY A 166 18.02 -4.59 18.93
C GLY A 166 16.81 -5.08 18.14
N LEU A 167 15.89 -4.19 17.71
CA LEU A 167 14.86 -4.56 16.77
C LEU A 167 15.47 -4.99 15.43
N ASP A 168 15.08 -6.18 14.95
CA ASP A 168 15.48 -6.69 13.64
C ASP A 168 14.61 -6.05 12.55
N VAL A 169 15.01 -4.88 12.09
CA VAL A 169 14.32 -4.10 11.06
C VAL A 169 14.69 -4.50 9.64
N GLY A 170 15.52 -5.54 9.46
CA GLY A 170 15.97 -6.02 8.15
C GLY A 170 16.66 -4.96 7.30
N VAL A 171 16.65 -5.17 5.99
CA VAL A 171 17.27 -4.25 5.03
C VAL A 171 16.21 -3.68 4.10
N TYR A 172 16.21 -2.36 3.95
CA TYR A 172 15.32 -1.61 3.06
C TYR A 172 13.84 -1.88 3.35
N ALA A 173 13.39 -1.49 4.55
CA ALA A 173 11.98 -1.57 4.91
C ALA A 173 11.13 -0.76 3.93
N HIS A 174 9.97 -1.31 3.55
CA HIS A 174 9.13 -0.71 2.51
C HIS A 174 7.68 -0.49 2.96
N GLN A 175 7.15 -1.35 3.82
CA GLN A 175 5.80 -1.22 4.36
C GLN A 175 5.76 -1.66 5.82
N VAL A 176 5.02 -0.94 6.65
CA VAL A 176 4.65 -1.35 8.00
C VAL A 176 3.14 -1.50 8.10
N ARG A 177 2.65 -2.60 8.67
CA ARG A 177 1.21 -2.84 8.90
C ARG A 177 0.99 -3.45 10.27
N VAL A 178 -0.07 -3.03 10.94
CA VAL A 178 -0.54 -3.67 12.18
C VAL A 178 -1.49 -4.79 11.80
N LEU A 179 -1.35 -5.97 12.40
CA LEU A 179 -2.28 -7.08 12.18
C LEU A 179 -3.67 -6.72 12.72
N PRO A 180 -4.76 -7.25 12.14
CA PRO A 180 -6.13 -6.98 12.60
C PRO A 180 -6.38 -7.31 14.08
N SER A 181 -5.59 -8.19 14.67
CA SER A 181 -5.62 -8.50 16.11
C SER A 181 -5.09 -7.37 17.01
N ASN A 182 -4.40 -6.39 16.44
CA ASN A 182 -3.63 -5.36 17.16
C ASN A 182 -2.53 -5.91 18.10
N ARG A 183 -2.12 -7.19 17.94
CA ARG A 183 -1.11 -7.83 18.79
C ARG A 183 0.24 -8.00 18.10
N ALA A 184 0.30 -7.75 16.81
CA ALA A 184 1.54 -7.83 16.07
C ALA A 184 1.63 -6.75 14.97
N VAL A 185 2.86 -6.40 14.65
CA VAL A 185 3.24 -5.51 13.55
C VAL A 185 4.11 -6.28 12.59
N VAL A 186 3.85 -6.10 11.31
CA VAL A 186 4.72 -6.61 10.24
C VAL A 186 5.42 -5.46 9.55
N LEU A 187 6.74 -5.63 9.35
CA LEU A 187 7.58 -4.73 8.58
C LEU A 187 8.10 -5.50 7.36
N VAL A 188 7.61 -5.13 6.19
CA VAL A 188 8.03 -5.74 4.93
C VAL A 188 9.35 -5.13 4.51
N THR A 189 10.40 -5.93 4.37
CA THR A 189 11.74 -5.47 4.01
C THR A 189 12.15 -6.08 2.68
N ARG A 190 12.50 -5.22 1.72
CA ARG A 190 12.77 -5.63 0.36
C ARG A 190 14.16 -6.27 0.18
N GLY A 191 15.12 -5.88 1.01
CA GLY A 191 16.53 -6.10 0.73
C GLY A 191 17.02 -5.26 -0.47
N ASN A 192 18.24 -5.42 -0.88
CA ASN A 192 18.82 -4.76 -2.06
C ASN A 192 19.25 -5.79 -3.10
N GLN A 193 19.09 -5.44 -4.37
CA GLN A 193 19.62 -6.27 -5.46
C GLN A 193 21.15 -6.21 -5.49
N PRO A 194 21.83 -7.25 -5.97
CA PRO A 194 23.26 -7.21 -6.15
C PRO A 194 23.63 -6.14 -7.20
N THR A 195 24.76 -5.51 -7.00
CA THR A 195 25.38 -4.59 -7.94
C THR A 195 26.77 -5.09 -8.32
N ALA A 196 27.47 -4.40 -9.20
CA ALA A 196 28.86 -4.73 -9.50
C ALA A 196 29.78 -4.66 -8.26
N SER A 197 29.42 -3.85 -7.26
CA SER A 197 30.22 -3.59 -6.05
C SER A 197 29.65 -4.14 -4.75
N ALA A 198 28.42 -4.65 -4.75
CA ALA A 198 27.74 -5.14 -3.54
C ALA A 198 26.99 -6.44 -3.80
N LYS A 199 27.06 -7.35 -2.84
CA LYS A 199 26.25 -8.58 -2.83
C LYS A 199 24.79 -8.23 -2.56
N GLU A 200 23.91 -9.18 -2.90
CA GLU A 200 22.49 -9.08 -2.56
C GLU A 200 22.28 -9.04 -1.04
N ASP A 201 21.42 -8.11 -0.58
CA ASP A 201 20.87 -8.15 0.76
C ASP A 201 19.53 -8.88 0.77
N PRO A 202 19.28 -9.73 1.80
CA PRO A 202 18.04 -10.51 1.86
C PRO A 202 16.82 -9.64 2.17
N GLY A 203 15.70 -9.94 1.53
CA GLY A 203 14.38 -9.45 1.90
C GLY A 203 13.70 -10.33 2.95
N ALA A 204 12.75 -9.78 3.69
CA ALA A 204 11.98 -10.51 4.70
C ALA A 204 10.66 -9.82 5.03
N VAL A 205 9.76 -10.56 5.68
CA VAL A 205 8.68 -9.96 6.46
C VAL A 205 9.05 -10.13 7.94
N LYS A 206 9.44 -9.02 8.57
CA LYS A 206 9.76 -8.98 10.00
C LYS A 206 8.46 -8.88 10.79
N VAL A 207 8.31 -9.73 11.79
CA VAL A 207 7.13 -9.74 12.66
C VAL A 207 7.56 -9.34 14.06
N PHE A 208 6.89 -8.34 14.61
CA PHE A 208 7.08 -7.90 15.99
C PHE A 208 5.81 -8.17 16.78
N ARG A 209 5.95 -8.64 18.00
CA ARG A 209 4.89 -8.52 18.99
C ARG A 209 4.64 -7.03 19.24
N TYR A 210 3.38 -6.64 19.32
CA TYR A 210 2.95 -5.27 19.58
C TYR A 210 2.14 -5.24 20.87
N ASP A 211 2.67 -4.55 21.87
CA ASP A 211 2.05 -4.43 23.18
C ASP A 211 2.00 -2.95 23.57
N ALA A 212 0.81 -2.36 23.48
CA ALA A 212 0.51 -0.98 23.86
C ALA A 212 1.52 0.07 23.36
N SER A 213 2.03 -0.04 22.15
CA SER A 213 3.06 0.80 21.50
C SER A 213 4.49 0.25 21.49
N THR A 214 4.78 -0.80 22.24
CA THR A 214 6.13 -1.40 22.30
C THR A 214 6.26 -2.55 21.30
N LEU A 215 7.35 -2.56 20.54
CA LEU A 215 7.71 -3.61 19.59
C LEU A 215 8.77 -4.54 20.19
N THR A 216 8.60 -5.85 20.01
CA THR A 216 9.64 -6.84 20.33
C THR A 216 9.74 -7.87 19.20
N ASN A 217 10.96 -8.30 18.87
CA ASN A 217 11.19 -9.27 17.80
C ASN A 217 10.43 -10.56 18.07
N ARG A 218 9.71 -11.07 17.05
CA ARG A 218 8.98 -12.35 17.12
C ARG A 218 9.45 -13.33 16.07
N ALA A 219 9.46 -12.94 14.80
CA ALA A 219 9.82 -13.80 13.68
C ALA A 219 10.41 -12.99 12.51
N SER A 220 11.17 -13.69 11.67
CA SER A 220 11.66 -13.18 10.40
C SER A 220 11.33 -14.20 9.32
N ILE A 221 10.33 -13.87 8.48
CA ILE A 221 9.84 -14.74 7.42
C ILE A 221 10.61 -14.39 6.15
N ALA A 222 11.49 -15.29 5.74
CA ALA A 222 12.45 -15.08 4.67
C ALA A 222 12.64 -16.37 3.84
N PRO A 223 11.65 -16.76 3.01
CA PRO A 223 11.78 -17.91 2.12
C PRO A 223 13.09 -17.87 1.32
N GLY A 224 13.78 -18.99 1.20
CA GLY A 224 15.10 -19.03 0.55
C GLY A 224 16.18 -18.21 1.29
N LYS A 225 16.07 -18.04 2.61
CA LYS A 225 16.92 -17.16 3.43
C LYS A 225 16.82 -15.68 3.02
N GLY A 226 15.75 -15.30 2.32
CA GLY A 226 15.48 -13.94 1.86
C GLY A 226 16.16 -13.55 0.54
N PHE A 227 17.04 -14.36 0.02
CA PHE A 227 17.68 -14.10 -1.28
C PHE A 227 16.67 -14.31 -2.42
N GLY A 228 16.59 -13.33 -3.32
CA GLY A 228 15.52 -13.27 -4.31
C GLY A 228 14.12 -12.96 -3.74
N PHE A 229 13.92 -12.90 -2.43
CA PHE A 229 12.65 -12.58 -1.80
C PHE A 229 12.49 -11.05 -1.68
N ARG A 230 12.04 -10.43 -2.75
CA ARG A 230 11.88 -8.97 -2.88
C ARG A 230 10.49 -8.53 -2.42
N SER A 231 10.13 -8.82 -1.16
CA SER A 231 8.85 -8.45 -0.58
C SER A 231 8.67 -6.93 -0.54
N ARG A 232 7.49 -6.43 -0.95
CA ARG A 232 7.26 -5.00 -1.09
C ARG A 232 6.04 -4.50 -0.34
N HIS A 233 4.85 -4.96 -0.70
CA HIS A 233 3.59 -4.60 -0.06
C HIS A 233 2.76 -5.85 0.21
N LEU A 234 2.02 -5.82 1.32
CA LEU A 234 1.03 -6.83 1.64
C LEU A 234 -0.32 -6.21 1.96
N ASP A 235 -1.37 -7.03 1.83
CA ASP A 235 -2.69 -6.72 2.33
C ASP A 235 -3.36 -7.97 2.92
N PHE A 236 -4.29 -7.74 3.85
CA PHE A 236 -4.97 -8.80 4.59
C PHE A 236 -6.32 -9.12 3.95
N HIS A 237 -6.64 -10.41 3.88
CA HIS A 237 -8.02 -10.79 3.58
C HIS A 237 -8.95 -10.32 4.73
N PRO A 238 -10.11 -9.71 4.41
CA PRO A 238 -10.95 -9.08 5.45
C PRO A 238 -11.50 -10.06 6.50
N THR A 239 -11.72 -11.32 6.14
CA THR A 239 -12.38 -12.31 7.02
C THR A 239 -11.66 -13.65 7.13
N ARG A 240 -10.71 -13.95 6.22
CA ARG A 240 -9.99 -15.23 6.19
C ARG A 240 -8.55 -15.05 6.65
N PRO A 241 -7.87 -16.11 7.09
CA PRO A 241 -6.50 -16.04 7.59
C PRO A 241 -5.47 -16.02 6.44
N TRP A 242 -5.68 -15.17 5.44
CA TRP A 242 -4.76 -15.05 4.30
C TRP A 242 -4.19 -13.64 4.19
N VAL A 243 -2.92 -13.60 3.80
CA VAL A 243 -2.18 -12.38 3.49
C VAL A 243 -1.64 -12.49 2.08
N PHE A 244 -1.86 -11.46 1.30
CA PHE A 244 -1.39 -11.33 -0.07
C PHE A 244 -0.19 -10.41 -0.10
N LEU A 245 0.95 -10.88 -0.59
CA LEU A 245 2.23 -10.19 -0.59
C LEU A 245 2.78 -10.08 -2.00
N THR A 246 3.15 -8.87 -2.45
CA THR A 246 3.86 -8.70 -3.71
C THR A 246 5.36 -8.92 -3.53
N LEU A 247 5.93 -9.71 -4.45
CA LEU A 247 7.37 -9.86 -4.64
C LEU A 247 7.77 -9.03 -5.84
N GLU A 248 8.42 -7.89 -5.58
CA GLU A 248 8.61 -6.79 -6.54
C GLU A 248 9.30 -7.24 -7.82
N SER A 249 10.53 -7.73 -7.72
CA SER A 249 11.35 -8.09 -8.89
C SER A 249 10.94 -9.41 -9.55
N GLN A 250 10.24 -10.27 -8.83
CA GLN A 250 9.73 -11.54 -9.35
C GLN A 250 8.41 -11.37 -10.10
N ASN A 251 7.76 -10.19 -9.98
CA ASN A 251 6.41 -9.97 -10.50
C ASN A 251 5.44 -11.07 -10.05
N THR A 252 5.43 -11.32 -8.74
CA THR A 252 4.72 -12.46 -8.16
C THR A 252 3.82 -12.00 -7.02
N LEU A 253 2.64 -12.58 -6.93
CA LEU A 253 1.73 -12.52 -5.79
C LEU A 253 1.91 -13.80 -4.97
N GLY A 254 2.43 -13.66 -3.75
CA GLY A 254 2.50 -14.72 -2.75
C GLY A 254 1.29 -14.68 -1.83
N VAL A 255 0.77 -15.84 -1.44
CA VAL A 255 -0.30 -15.96 -0.43
C VAL A 255 0.27 -16.68 0.78
N PHE A 256 0.16 -16.05 1.94
CA PHE A 256 0.65 -16.61 3.20
C PHE A 256 -0.51 -16.86 4.15
N ARG A 257 -0.40 -17.87 4.99
CA ARG A 257 -1.32 -18.06 6.12
C ARG A 257 -0.99 -17.02 7.20
N ARG A 258 -2.02 -16.43 7.77
CA ARG A 258 -1.93 -15.56 8.94
C ARG A 258 -2.57 -16.26 10.14
N ASP A 259 -1.97 -16.16 11.29
CA ASP A 259 -2.61 -16.34 12.59
C ASP A 259 -2.80 -14.96 13.28
N ASP A 260 -3.15 -14.94 14.54
CA ASP A 260 -3.47 -13.70 15.25
C ASP A 260 -2.26 -12.78 15.48
N ASP A 261 -1.05 -13.31 15.48
CA ASP A 261 0.15 -12.58 15.86
C ASP A 261 1.41 -12.94 15.04
N SER A 262 1.25 -13.70 13.94
CA SER A 262 2.33 -14.06 13.03
C SER A 262 1.83 -14.40 11.62
N LEU A 263 2.75 -14.74 10.74
CA LEU A 263 2.51 -15.29 9.41
C LEU A 263 3.21 -16.63 9.25
N GLY A 264 2.72 -17.49 8.34
CA GLY A 264 3.41 -18.72 7.96
C GLY A 264 4.78 -18.45 7.32
N GLU A 265 5.72 -19.37 7.51
CA GLU A 265 7.10 -19.22 7.01
C GLU A 265 7.21 -19.35 5.49
N LEU A 266 6.32 -20.08 4.85
CA LEU A 266 6.30 -20.32 3.42
C LEU A 266 4.96 -19.88 2.80
N PRO A 267 4.96 -19.43 1.53
CA PRO A 267 3.72 -19.13 0.84
C PRO A 267 2.92 -20.41 0.59
N LEU A 268 1.60 -20.33 0.78
CA LEU A 268 0.64 -21.34 0.37
C LEU A 268 0.56 -21.43 -1.17
N PHE A 269 0.62 -20.27 -1.82
CA PHE A 269 0.54 -20.12 -3.26
C PHE A 269 1.45 -19.00 -3.74
N SER A 270 1.94 -19.14 -4.99
CA SER A 270 2.67 -18.11 -5.72
C SER A 270 2.16 -18.05 -7.15
N ARG A 271 1.82 -16.85 -7.65
CA ARG A 271 1.27 -16.63 -8.97
C ARG A 271 1.94 -15.45 -9.66
N SER A 272 2.26 -15.60 -10.95
CA SER A 272 2.74 -14.47 -11.76
C SER A 272 1.66 -13.38 -11.84
N THR A 273 2.07 -12.13 -11.75
CA THR A 273 1.20 -10.96 -11.95
C THR A 273 1.21 -10.48 -13.40
N LEU A 274 2.12 -11.01 -14.22
CA LEU A 274 2.25 -10.63 -15.62
C LEU A 274 1.38 -11.50 -16.54
N PRO A 275 0.90 -10.96 -17.66
CA PRO A 275 0.15 -11.72 -18.64
C PRO A 275 1.06 -12.70 -19.39
N GLY A 276 0.59 -13.96 -19.55
CA GLY A 276 1.24 -14.96 -20.40
C GLY A 276 2.61 -15.46 -19.93
N ALA A 277 3.26 -16.26 -20.78
CA ALA A 277 4.59 -16.83 -20.54
C ALA A 277 5.73 -15.93 -21.07
N GLY A 278 5.46 -14.67 -21.35
CA GLY A 278 6.48 -13.71 -21.83
C GLY A 278 7.58 -13.50 -20.78
N GLY A 279 8.83 -13.39 -21.24
CA GLY A 279 9.97 -13.11 -20.35
C GLY A 279 9.80 -11.78 -19.62
N VAL A 280 10.30 -11.69 -18.38
CA VAL A 280 10.35 -10.44 -17.63
C VAL A 280 11.32 -9.48 -18.31
N ILE A 281 10.84 -8.29 -18.68
CA ILE A 281 11.69 -7.24 -19.24
C ILE A 281 12.46 -6.55 -18.10
N ALA A 282 13.68 -6.11 -18.37
CA ALA A 282 14.47 -5.35 -17.40
C ALA A 282 13.70 -4.14 -16.88
N GLY A 283 13.62 -3.97 -15.56
CA GLY A 283 12.86 -2.90 -14.91
C GLY A 283 11.36 -3.17 -14.77
N GLN A 284 10.84 -4.32 -15.19
CA GLN A 284 9.47 -4.75 -14.90
C GLN A 284 9.35 -5.20 -13.46
N THR A 285 8.43 -4.63 -12.69
CA THR A 285 8.27 -4.91 -11.26
C THR A 285 6.80 -4.87 -10.84
N ALA A 286 6.43 -5.72 -9.86
CA ALA A 286 5.16 -5.57 -9.15
C ALA A 286 5.19 -4.37 -8.21
N SER A 287 4.04 -3.79 -7.90
CA SER A 287 3.93 -2.64 -7.00
C SER A 287 3.02 -2.93 -5.80
N THR A 288 1.97 -2.19 -5.62
CA THR A 288 1.01 -2.32 -4.52
C THR A 288 0.06 -3.51 -4.73
N VAL A 289 -0.45 -4.06 -3.65
CA VAL A 289 -1.51 -5.06 -3.60
C VAL A 289 -2.65 -4.57 -2.70
N HIS A 290 -3.90 -4.77 -3.13
CA HIS A 290 -5.08 -4.59 -2.29
C HIS A 290 -6.08 -5.71 -2.51
N VAL A 291 -6.65 -6.18 -1.40
CA VAL A 291 -7.77 -7.13 -1.40
C VAL A 291 -9.07 -6.35 -1.50
N HIS A 292 -9.96 -6.78 -2.36
CA HIS A 292 -11.30 -6.22 -2.46
C HIS A 292 -12.05 -6.32 -1.12
N PRO A 293 -12.86 -5.32 -0.70
CA PRO A 293 -13.58 -5.36 0.58
C PRO A 293 -14.45 -6.61 0.80
N ASN A 294 -14.97 -7.22 -0.28
CA ASN A 294 -15.74 -8.47 -0.17
C ASN A 294 -14.87 -9.74 -0.03
N GLY A 295 -13.55 -9.64 -0.08
CA GLY A 295 -12.61 -10.76 0.04
C GLY A 295 -12.57 -11.72 -1.17
N ARG A 296 -13.28 -11.44 -2.26
CA ARG A 296 -13.36 -12.38 -3.41
C ARG A 296 -12.28 -12.15 -4.46
N PHE A 297 -11.64 -10.98 -4.44
CA PHE A 297 -10.67 -10.57 -5.43
C PHE A 297 -9.46 -9.90 -4.79
N VAL A 298 -8.32 -9.98 -5.47
CA VAL A 298 -7.10 -9.24 -5.12
C VAL A 298 -6.51 -8.61 -6.38
N TYR A 299 -6.03 -7.37 -6.24
CA TYR A 299 -5.50 -6.54 -7.32
C TYR A 299 -4.03 -6.27 -7.06
N VAL A 300 -3.22 -6.31 -8.12
CA VAL A 300 -1.78 -6.04 -8.05
C VAL A 300 -1.37 -5.11 -9.20
N GLY A 301 -0.67 -4.03 -8.87
CA GLY A 301 -0.08 -3.17 -9.88
C GLY A 301 1.21 -3.76 -10.44
N ASN A 302 1.39 -3.71 -11.75
CA ASN A 302 2.65 -4.00 -12.44
C ASN A 302 3.13 -2.73 -13.13
N ARG A 303 4.43 -2.46 -13.05
CA ARG A 303 5.03 -1.23 -13.55
C ARG A 303 6.31 -1.50 -14.31
N ALA A 304 6.46 -0.79 -15.42
CA ALA A 304 7.67 -0.74 -16.24
C ALA A 304 7.97 0.72 -16.60
N GLY A 305 9.23 1.10 -16.56
CA GLY A 305 9.68 2.46 -16.87
C GLY A 305 11.00 2.48 -17.62
N GLY A 306 11.47 1.33 -18.12
CA GLY A 306 12.65 1.25 -18.96
C GLY A 306 12.48 1.99 -20.27
N THR A 307 13.57 2.57 -20.81
CA THR A 307 13.57 3.30 -22.08
C THR A 307 14.49 2.66 -23.11
N THR A 308 14.18 2.89 -24.37
CA THR A 308 15.04 2.58 -25.51
C THR A 308 15.23 3.84 -26.36
N ASP A 309 16.29 3.90 -27.16
CA ASP A 309 16.50 5.03 -28.06
C ASP A 309 15.58 4.98 -29.27
N PHE A 310 15.02 6.13 -29.62
CA PHE A 310 14.31 6.36 -30.87
C PHE A 310 14.74 7.70 -31.46
N ASN A 311 15.60 7.67 -32.43
CA ASN A 311 16.16 8.86 -33.11
C ASN A 311 16.82 9.87 -32.13
N GLY A 312 17.60 9.37 -31.16
CA GLY A 312 18.26 10.20 -30.14
C GLY A 312 17.37 10.62 -28.97
N THR A 313 16.11 10.15 -28.93
CA THR A 313 15.17 10.42 -27.83
C THR A 313 14.89 9.14 -27.04
N PRO A 314 15.10 9.11 -25.72
CA PRO A 314 14.68 7.99 -24.88
C PRO A 314 13.15 7.88 -24.86
N VAL A 315 12.61 6.77 -25.37
CA VAL A 315 11.17 6.47 -25.34
C VAL A 315 10.92 5.18 -24.57
N PHE A 316 9.67 4.94 -24.18
CA PHE A 316 9.29 3.71 -23.47
C PHE A 316 9.77 2.47 -24.22
N GLY A 317 10.55 1.63 -23.54
CA GLY A 317 11.22 0.44 -24.06
C GLY A 317 10.40 -0.84 -23.98
N GLY A 318 9.16 -0.78 -23.50
CA GLY A 318 8.28 -1.93 -23.34
C GLY A 318 8.05 -2.36 -21.90
N GLY A 319 7.28 -3.42 -21.72
CA GLY A 319 6.79 -3.92 -20.45
C GLY A 319 5.33 -3.57 -20.21
N THR A 320 4.81 -3.96 -19.04
CA THR A 320 3.40 -3.76 -18.69
C THR A 320 3.23 -2.76 -17.57
N ASN A 321 2.31 -1.82 -17.77
CA ASN A 321 1.82 -0.88 -16.76
C ASN A 321 0.33 -1.15 -16.58
N ASN A 322 0.00 -2.11 -15.74
CA ASN A 322 -1.35 -2.66 -15.63
C ASN A 322 -1.74 -2.98 -14.19
N ILE A 323 -3.02 -3.31 -14.00
CA ILE A 323 -3.53 -3.98 -12.81
C ILE A 323 -3.80 -5.44 -13.19
N ALA A 324 -3.15 -6.36 -12.49
CA ALA A 324 -3.49 -7.78 -12.50
C ALA A 324 -4.61 -8.04 -11.50
N VAL A 325 -5.70 -8.65 -11.96
CA VAL A 325 -6.87 -8.99 -11.16
C VAL A 325 -6.92 -10.48 -10.94
N PHE A 326 -7.00 -10.90 -9.67
CA PHE A 326 -7.11 -12.31 -9.32
C PHE A 326 -8.43 -12.56 -8.59
N ARG A 327 -9.08 -13.68 -8.93
CA ARG A 327 -10.15 -14.25 -8.13
C ARG A 327 -9.56 -15.14 -7.06
N ILE A 328 -10.05 -15.02 -5.81
CA ILE A 328 -9.60 -15.81 -4.67
C ILE A 328 -10.57 -17.00 -4.47
N ASN A 329 -10.04 -18.21 -4.46
CA ASN A 329 -10.80 -19.39 -4.03
C ASN A 329 -11.12 -19.24 -2.54
N GLN A 330 -12.40 -19.24 -2.20
CA GLN A 330 -12.87 -18.93 -0.83
C GLN A 330 -12.67 -20.07 0.17
N GLU A 331 -12.27 -21.25 -0.27
CA GLU A 331 -11.95 -22.39 0.57
C GLU A 331 -10.45 -22.50 0.84
N THR A 332 -9.63 -22.29 -0.20
CA THR A 332 -8.17 -22.53 -0.15
C THR A 332 -7.34 -21.26 -0.04
N GLY A 333 -7.86 -20.09 -0.48
CA GLY A 333 -7.10 -18.85 -0.63
C GLY A 333 -6.31 -18.77 -1.94
N GLU A 334 -6.41 -19.76 -2.82
CA GLU A 334 -5.67 -19.79 -4.08
C GLU A 334 -6.14 -18.67 -5.03
N PRO A 335 -5.20 -17.81 -5.52
CA PRO A 335 -5.54 -16.77 -6.48
C PRO A 335 -5.44 -17.31 -7.92
N SER A 336 -6.43 -17.00 -8.74
CA SER A 336 -6.47 -17.29 -10.17
C SER A 336 -6.55 -15.97 -10.94
N LEU A 337 -5.59 -15.72 -11.83
CA LEU A 337 -5.56 -14.52 -12.67
C LEU A 337 -6.76 -14.53 -13.62
N ILE A 338 -7.56 -13.45 -13.61
CA ILE A 338 -8.75 -13.30 -14.45
C ILE A 338 -8.64 -12.14 -15.44
N GLN A 339 -7.81 -11.13 -15.13
CA GLN A 339 -7.62 -9.96 -16.02
C GLN A 339 -6.25 -9.35 -15.82
N ASN A 340 -5.69 -8.76 -16.89
CA ASN A 340 -4.63 -7.76 -16.88
C ASN A 340 -5.12 -6.56 -17.68
N ILE A 341 -5.28 -5.39 -17.04
CA ILE A 341 -5.79 -4.19 -17.68
C ILE A 341 -4.79 -3.04 -17.57
N GLU A 342 -4.48 -2.39 -18.70
CA GLU A 342 -3.57 -1.25 -18.74
C GLU A 342 -4.10 -0.05 -17.95
N THR A 343 -3.21 0.62 -17.21
CA THR A 343 -3.56 1.78 -16.37
C THR A 343 -3.65 3.09 -17.11
N ARG A 344 -3.41 3.10 -18.42
CA ARG A 344 -3.42 4.31 -19.28
C ARG A 344 -2.41 5.38 -18.87
N GLY A 345 -1.34 4.96 -18.22
CA GLY A 345 -0.21 5.77 -17.78
C GLY A 345 0.98 4.89 -17.47
N PHE A 346 2.03 5.47 -16.89
CA PHE A 346 3.29 4.78 -16.69
C PHE A 346 3.65 4.68 -15.20
N THR A 347 4.21 3.54 -14.83
CA THR A 347 4.67 3.24 -13.48
C THR A 347 3.54 3.36 -12.44
N PRO A 348 2.44 2.56 -12.53
CA PRO A 348 1.39 2.55 -11.53
C PRO A 348 1.97 2.13 -10.18
N ARG A 349 2.22 3.13 -9.31
CA ARG A 349 2.94 2.94 -8.05
C ARG A 349 2.01 2.52 -6.93
N THR A 350 0.91 3.24 -6.77
CA THR A 350 -0.13 3.00 -5.77
C THR A 350 -1.50 3.06 -6.40
N PHE A 351 -2.44 2.37 -5.80
CA PHE A 351 -3.85 2.45 -6.14
C PHE A 351 -4.68 2.27 -4.86
N ALA A 352 -5.95 2.63 -4.92
CA ALA A 352 -6.89 2.46 -3.82
C ALA A 352 -8.23 1.95 -4.35
N ILE A 353 -8.95 1.20 -3.52
CA ILE A 353 -10.30 0.70 -3.78
C ILE A 353 -11.25 1.42 -2.83
N ASP A 354 -12.40 1.87 -3.33
CA ASP A 354 -13.40 2.49 -2.48
C ASP A 354 -14.02 1.46 -1.51
N PRO A 355 -14.49 1.87 -0.33
CA PRO A 355 -15.02 0.95 0.67
C PRO A 355 -16.21 0.11 0.21
N SER A 356 -16.98 0.58 -0.80
CA SER A 356 -18.06 -0.21 -1.39
C SER A 356 -17.58 -1.27 -2.39
N GLY A 357 -16.30 -1.19 -2.81
CA GLY A 357 -15.71 -2.10 -3.78
C GLY A 357 -16.19 -1.91 -5.21
N ARG A 358 -16.68 -0.72 -5.58
CA ARG A 358 -17.21 -0.44 -6.92
C ARG A 358 -16.26 0.37 -7.82
N MET A 359 -15.26 0.99 -7.20
CA MET A 359 -14.33 1.89 -7.90
C MET A 359 -12.89 1.63 -7.46
N LEU A 360 -11.97 1.71 -8.40
CA LEU A 360 -10.53 1.64 -8.16
C LEU A 360 -9.87 2.85 -8.82
N VAL A 361 -8.95 3.51 -8.10
CA VAL A 361 -8.17 4.64 -8.60
C VAL A 361 -6.68 4.29 -8.57
N VAL A 362 -5.96 4.60 -9.65
CA VAL A 362 -4.55 4.27 -9.83
C VAL A 362 -3.74 5.54 -10.02
N GLY A 363 -2.65 5.69 -9.28
CA GLY A 363 -1.65 6.73 -9.49
C GLY A 363 -0.56 6.24 -10.45
N ASN A 364 -0.54 6.76 -11.67
CA ASN A 364 0.51 6.55 -12.66
C ASN A 364 1.61 7.60 -12.45
N GLN A 365 2.77 7.14 -12.00
CA GLN A 365 3.78 7.97 -11.34
C GLN A 365 4.53 8.91 -12.27
N ASN A 366 4.94 8.43 -13.45
CA ASN A 366 5.98 9.08 -14.22
C ASN A 366 5.48 9.64 -15.55
N THR A 367 6.04 10.80 -15.91
CA THR A 367 6.03 11.25 -17.31
C THR A 367 6.82 10.26 -18.17
N MET A 368 6.29 9.87 -19.31
CA MET A 368 6.96 8.96 -20.24
C MET A 368 6.81 9.46 -21.68
N ALA A 369 7.94 9.52 -22.40
CA ALA A 369 7.93 9.67 -23.83
C ALA A 369 7.61 8.33 -24.48
N VAL A 370 6.67 8.31 -25.42
CA VAL A 370 6.27 7.11 -26.16
C VAL A 370 6.35 7.35 -27.66
N ARG A 371 6.78 6.33 -28.38
CA ARG A 371 6.77 6.36 -29.83
C ARG A 371 5.32 6.31 -30.36
N ASP A 372 4.98 7.20 -31.27
CA ASP A 372 3.69 7.25 -31.95
C ASP A 372 3.94 7.34 -33.46
N GLY A 373 4.04 6.17 -34.10
CA GLY A 373 4.46 6.06 -35.50
C GLY A 373 5.91 6.53 -35.69
N THR A 374 6.07 7.65 -36.39
CA THR A 374 7.36 8.34 -36.66
C THR A 374 7.66 9.47 -35.68
N THR A 375 6.73 9.78 -34.77
CA THR A 375 6.83 10.88 -33.81
C THR A 375 6.96 10.38 -32.39
N VAL A 376 7.23 11.29 -31.47
CA VAL A 376 7.27 11.03 -30.03
C VAL A 376 6.19 11.91 -29.38
N LYS A 377 5.36 11.28 -28.54
CA LYS A 377 4.43 12.00 -27.66
C LYS A 377 4.80 11.79 -26.20
N THR A 378 4.41 12.72 -25.35
CA THR A 378 4.63 12.65 -23.90
C THR A 378 3.32 12.30 -23.22
N VAL A 379 3.35 11.29 -22.35
CA VAL A 379 2.23 10.93 -21.46
C VAL A 379 2.60 11.43 -20.06
N PRO A 380 1.82 12.37 -19.48
CA PRO A 380 2.07 12.91 -18.15
C PRO A 380 1.65 11.92 -17.06
N PRO A 381 2.06 12.16 -15.79
CA PRO A 381 1.48 11.50 -14.64
C PRO A 381 -0.02 11.76 -14.58
N ASN A 382 -0.78 10.73 -14.21
CA ASN A 382 -2.24 10.86 -14.15
C ASN A 382 -2.84 9.95 -13.07
N VAL A 383 -4.08 10.24 -12.70
CA VAL A 383 -4.93 9.36 -11.91
C VAL A 383 -5.92 8.69 -12.84
N SER A 384 -5.80 7.38 -13.00
CA SER A 384 -6.76 6.58 -13.77
C SER A 384 -7.84 5.99 -12.88
N VAL A 385 -9.07 5.98 -13.38
CA VAL A 385 -10.26 5.51 -12.67
C VAL A 385 -10.84 4.31 -13.38
N PHE A 386 -11.19 3.31 -12.59
CA PHE A 386 -11.82 2.08 -13.06
C PHE A 386 -13.09 1.79 -12.28
N ARG A 387 -14.09 1.27 -12.96
CA ARG A 387 -15.25 0.61 -12.34
C ARG A 387 -14.88 -0.84 -12.05
N ILE A 388 -15.19 -1.31 -10.85
CA ILE A 388 -15.07 -2.73 -10.50
C ILE A 388 -16.41 -3.39 -10.79
N ARG A 389 -16.40 -4.44 -11.60
CA ARG A 389 -17.58 -5.22 -11.94
C ARG A 389 -17.88 -6.27 -10.85
N ALA A 390 -19.06 -6.86 -10.89
CA ALA A 390 -19.47 -7.88 -9.93
C ALA A 390 -18.62 -9.16 -9.98
N ASP A 391 -18.00 -9.45 -11.13
CA ASP A 391 -17.06 -10.55 -11.34
C ASP A 391 -15.61 -10.23 -10.92
N GLY A 392 -15.36 -8.96 -10.50
CA GLY A 392 -14.09 -8.44 -10.04
C GLY A 392 -13.24 -7.82 -11.13
N GLU A 393 -13.60 -7.98 -12.40
CA GLU A 393 -12.86 -7.34 -13.49
C GLU A 393 -13.07 -5.82 -13.49
N LEU A 394 -12.14 -5.13 -14.11
CA LEU A 394 -12.07 -3.67 -14.18
C LEU A 394 -12.46 -3.16 -15.56
N ASP A 395 -13.30 -2.14 -15.59
CA ASP A 395 -13.57 -1.35 -16.78
C ASP A 395 -12.92 0.03 -16.63
N TYR A 396 -12.07 0.41 -17.58
CA TYR A 396 -11.48 1.75 -17.60
C TYR A 396 -12.56 2.80 -17.87
N MET A 397 -12.58 3.84 -17.03
CA MET A 397 -13.56 4.92 -17.13
C MET A 397 -12.94 6.22 -17.63
N ASN A 398 -11.89 6.72 -16.98
CA ASN A 398 -11.26 7.99 -17.30
C ASN A 398 -9.87 8.12 -16.70
N SER A 399 -9.10 9.12 -17.18
CA SER A 399 -7.84 9.56 -16.58
C SER A 399 -7.87 11.07 -16.35
N TYR A 400 -7.28 11.48 -15.24
CA TYR A 400 -7.20 12.88 -14.81
C TYR A 400 -5.73 13.29 -14.70
N ASP A 401 -5.33 14.27 -15.49
CA ASP A 401 -3.97 14.80 -15.43
C ASP A 401 -3.75 15.53 -14.09
N VAL A 402 -2.63 15.22 -13.47
CA VAL A 402 -2.20 15.81 -12.20
C VAL A 402 -0.83 16.47 -12.34
N ALA A 403 -0.42 16.79 -13.58
CA ALA A 403 0.90 17.30 -13.86
C ALA A 403 1.17 18.61 -13.08
N VAL A 404 2.18 18.56 -12.21
CA VAL A 404 2.75 19.71 -11.52
C VAL A 404 4.21 19.80 -11.94
N GLY A 405 4.45 20.34 -13.12
CA GLY A 405 5.75 20.39 -13.74
C GLY A 405 6.31 18.98 -14.05
N ARG A 406 7.55 18.70 -13.61
CA ARG A 406 8.19 17.37 -13.78
C ARG A 406 8.11 16.48 -12.54
N LYS A 407 7.28 16.85 -11.56
CA LYS A 407 7.16 16.11 -10.30
C LYS A 407 6.42 14.80 -10.52
N PRO A 408 6.85 13.69 -9.90
CA PRO A 408 6.15 12.41 -10.01
C PRO A 408 4.89 12.39 -9.15
N LEU A 409 3.88 11.66 -9.58
CA LEU A 409 2.73 11.27 -8.76
C LEU A 409 3.16 10.09 -7.86
N TRP A 410 3.42 10.37 -6.59
CA TRP A 410 4.05 9.38 -5.71
C TRP A 410 3.06 8.47 -4.99
N TRP A 411 1.90 9.00 -4.62
CA TRP A 411 0.89 8.28 -3.85
C TRP A 411 -0.52 8.71 -4.25
N VAL A 412 -1.46 7.77 -4.19
CA VAL A 412 -2.89 8.02 -4.29
C VAL A 412 -3.60 7.21 -3.22
N GLY A 413 -4.60 7.83 -2.56
CA GLY A 413 -5.44 7.19 -1.55
C GLY A 413 -6.88 7.65 -1.62
N LEU A 414 -7.79 6.79 -1.13
CA LEU A 414 -9.22 7.01 -1.02
C LEU A 414 -9.60 7.12 0.46
N VAL A 415 -10.30 8.17 0.84
CA VAL A 415 -10.63 8.50 2.23
C VAL A 415 -12.12 8.75 2.36
N ALA A 416 -12.75 8.08 3.33
CA ALA A 416 -14.13 8.39 3.71
C ALA A 416 -14.20 9.75 4.42
N LEU A 417 -15.16 10.58 4.00
CA LEU A 417 -15.37 11.90 4.58
C LEU A 417 -16.29 11.82 5.81
N PRO A 418 -16.11 12.74 6.78
CA PRO A 418 -16.90 12.77 8.01
C PRO A 418 -18.38 13.12 7.79
#